data_d55feb7962dc25b774e64a5637ab661b
#
_entry.id   d55feb7962dc25b774e64a5637ab661b
#
_cell.length_a   1.000
_cell.length_b   1.000
_cell.length_c   1.000
_cell.angle_alpha   90.00
_cell.angle_beta   90.00
_cell.angle_gamma   90.00
#
_symmetry.space_group_name_H-M   'P 1'
#
loop_
_entity.id
_entity.type
_entity.pdbx_description
1 polymer ?
#
loop_
_entity_poly.entity_id
_entity_poly.type
_entity_poly.pdbx_seq_one_letter_code
_entity_poly.pdbx_strand_id
1 'polypeptide(L)'
;ERVNDGPHGESTGFYNQCPLSFKVRITAITHRKNPISFGLTCGRIEDYPRPLMRSNTLLNTLVSKSGYTNIKEVFFPDAGRSGFLIIRANITSAEQPKQIIDAAYEHMRYRWVIVVDEDCDVRDWNDVLWRIVSSVTPEDHMWIGAEYPEAVPFPGTVEFIPPTHGMGIDATFGFKKYKHPLPPIAKPSMELMERVASRWKEYGLS
;
A
#
# COMPACT_ATOMS: atom_id res chain seq x y z
N GLU A 1 -34.74 11.06 -11.01
CA GLU A 1 -35.19 9.93 -10.17
C GLU A 1 -34.00 9.32 -9.44
N ARG A 2 -34.19 8.98 -8.16
CA ARG A 2 -33.23 8.27 -7.33
C ARG A 2 -33.72 6.85 -7.09
N VAL A 3 -32.82 5.90 -7.09
CA VAL A 3 -33.13 4.47 -6.92
C VAL A 3 -32.11 3.82 -6.00
N ASN A 4 -32.46 2.69 -5.42
CA ASN A 4 -31.49 1.85 -4.74
C ASN A 4 -30.56 1.20 -5.78
N ASP A 5 -29.26 1.30 -5.54
CA ASP A 5 -28.21 0.63 -6.30
C ASP A 5 -27.56 -0.43 -5.41
N GLY A 6 -27.43 -1.61 -5.95
CA GLY A 6 -26.87 -2.73 -5.21
C GLY A 6 -27.93 -3.71 -4.66
N PRO A 7 -27.49 -4.68 -3.85
CA PRO A 7 -26.12 -4.87 -3.38
C PRO A 7 -25.14 -5.27 -4.48
N HIS A 8 -23.95 -4.68 -4.49
CA HIS A 8 -22.84 -5.03 -5.39
C HIS A 8 -21.53 -5.19 -4.63
N GLY A 9 -20.61 -5.99 -5.15
CA GLY A 9 -19.30 -6.13 -4.59
C GLY A 9 -18.50 -4.83 -4.69
N GLU A 10 -17.83 -4.43 -3.60
CA GLU A 10 -16.99 -3.23 -3.56
C GLU A 10 -15.52 -3.62 -3.41
N SER A 11 -14.62 -2.72 -3.79
CA SER A 11 -13.16 -2.90 -3.72
C SER A 11 -12.64 -3.22 -2.32
N THR A 12 -13.41 -2.94 -1.29
CA THR A 12 -13.16 -3.31 0.10
C THR A 12 -13.34 -4.79 0.40
N GLY A 13 -13.93 -5.56 -0.52
CA GLY A 13 -14.24 -6.97 -0.34
C GLY A 13 -15.60 -7.25 0.30
N PHE A 14 -16.39 -6.21 0.53
CA PHE A 14 -17.73 -6.32 1.10
C PHE A 14 -18.79 -5.94 0.06
N TYR A 15 -20.03 -6.34 0.33
CA TYR A 15 -21.16 -5.80 -0.42
C TYR A 15 -21.48 -4.39 0.04
N ASN A 16 -21.75 -3.53 -0.94
CA ASN A 16 -22.22 -2.17 -0.71
C ASN A 16 -23.60 -1.96 -1.35
N GLN A 17 -24.37 -1.07 -0.76
CA GLN A 17 -25.66 -0.66 -1.27
C GLN A 17 -25.78 0.86 -1.16
N CYS A 18 -26.14 1.52 -2.23
CA CYS A 18 -26.32 2.95 -2.27
C CYS A 18 -27.83 3.28 -2.43
N PRO A 19 -28.52 3.77 -1.38
CA PRO A 19 -29.97 3.89 -1.39
C PRO A 19 -30.50 5.04 -2.23
N LEU A 20 -29.67 5.99 -2.64
CA LEU A 20 -30.09 7.19 -3.37
C LEU A 20 -29.24 7.46 -4.62
N SER A 21 -28.90 6.42 -5.35
CA SER A 21 -28.16 6.53 -6.61
C SER A 21 -28.97 7.19 -7.71
N PHE A 22 -28.27 7.86 -8.63
CA PHE A 22 -28.89 8.40 -9.81
C PHE A 22 -29.25 7.30 -10.81
N LYS A 23 -30.51 7.31 -11.26
CA LYS A 23 -30.89 6.48 -12.40
C LYS A 23 -30.39 7.11 -13.70
N VAL A 24 -29.63 6.37 -14.47
CA VAL A 24 -29.06 6.78 -15.74
C VAL A 24 -29.77 6.08 -16.88
N ARG A 25 -30.16 6.82 -17.92
CA ARG A 25 -30.67 6.26 -19.17
C ARG A 25 -29.58 6.38 -20.25
N ILE A 26 -29.11 5.26 -20.76
CA ILE A 26 -28.22 5.24 -21.91
C ILE A 26 -29.04 5.46 -23.17
N THR A 27 -28.74 6.53 -23.93
CA THR A 27 -29.49 6.88 -25.14
C THR A 27 -28.74 6.47 -26.41
N ALA A 28 -27.44 6.28 -26.35
CA ALA A 28 -26.62 5.81 -27.46
C ALA A 28 -25.36 5.10 -26.95
N ILE A 29 -24.93 4.08 -27.67
CA ILE A 29 -23.65 3.40 -27.46
C ILE A 29 -22.91 3.40 -28.79
N THR A 30 -21.75 4.04 -28.83
CA THR A 30 -20.85 4.02 -30.00
C THR A 30 -19.62 3.18 -29.69
N HIS A 31 -19.22 2.37 -30.62
CA HIS A 31 -18.02 1.54 -30.49
C HIS A 31 -17.38 1.27 -31.86
N ARG A 32 -16.09 0.90 -31.85
CA ARG A 32 -15.43 0.40 -33.07
C ARG A 32 -16.00 -0.98 -33.45
N LYS A 33 -15.74 -1.39 -34.70
CA LYS A 33 -16.16 -2.70 -35.24
C LYS A 33 -15.47 -3.82 -34.48
N ASN A 34 -15.30 -4.36 -33.69
CA ASN A 34 -14.66 -5.34 -32.80
C ASN A 34 -14.13 -4.61 -31.56
N PRO A 35 -15.02 -4.20 -30.66
CA PRO A 35 -14.62 -3.46 -29.49
C PRO A 35 -13.89 -4.38 -28.50
N ILE A 36 -12.87 -3.83 -27.86
CA ILE A 36 -12.28 -4.40 -26.65
C ILE A 36 -12.79 -3.55 -25.50
N SER A 37 -13.49 -4.17 -24.57
CA SER A 37 -13.95 -3.52 -23.36
C SER A 37 -13.06 -3.90 -22.19
N PHE A 38 -12.70 -2.90 -21.40
CA PHE A 38 -12.03 -3.12 -20.12
C PHE A 38 -13.10 -3.35 -19.06
N GLY A 39 -13.09 -4.52 -18.45
CA GLY A 39 -13.99 -4.89 -17.36
C GLY A 39 -13.21 -5.11 -16.07
N LEU A 40 -13.75 -4.61 -14.97
CA LEU A 40 -13.26 -4.89 -13.62
C LEU A 40 -14.38 -5.59 -12.86
N THR A 41 -14.06 -6.70 -12.23
CA THR A 41 -14.91 -7.28 -11.21
C THR A 41 -14.53 -6.69 -9.86
N CYS A 42 -15.49 -6.08 -9.18
CA CYS A 42 -15.28 -5.50 -7.86
C CYS A 42 -15.44 -6.59 -6.79
N GLY A 43 -14.44 -6.76 -5.96
CA GLY A 43 -14.45 -7.74 -4.89
C GLY A 43 -13.10 -7.87 -4.20
N ARG A 44 -12.91 -8.93 -3.44
CA ARG A 44 -11.72 -9.10 -2.59
C ARG A 44 -10.41 -9.28 -3.35
N ILE A 45 -10.42 -9.73 -4.60
CA ILE A 45 -9.21 -10.18 -5.31
C ILE A 45 -8.97 -9.44 -6.64
N GLU A 46 -9.89 -8.63 -7.15
CA GLU A 46 -10.01 -8.42 -8.59
C GLU A 46 -9.71 -7.00 -9.10
N ASP A 47 -9.19 -6.13 -8.26
CA ASP A 47 -8.96 -4.72 -8.59
C ASP A 47 -7.48 -4.41 -8.95
N TYR A 48 -6.78 -5.39 -9.50
CA TYR A 48 -5.33 -5.35 -9.72
C TYR A 48 -4.78 -4.12 -10.49
N PRO A 49 -5.40 -3.60 -11.55
CA PRO A 49 -4.84 -2.44 -12.25
C PRO A 49 -4.86 -1.15 -11.43
N ARG A 50 -5.81 -0.99 -10.52
CA ARG A 50 -5.93 0.23 -9.70
C ARG A 50 -4.78 0.44 -8.72
N PRO A 51 -4.32 -0.57 -7.96
CA PRO A 51 -3.13 -0.46 -7.11
C PRO A 51 -1.91 0.01 -7.90
N LEU A 52 -1.66 -0.54 -9.09
CA LEU A 52 -0.52 -0.16 -9.91
C LEU A 52 -0.60 1.30 -10.40
N MET A 53 -1.76 1.74 -10.87
CA MET A 53 -1.98 3.13 -11.27
C MET A 53 -1.81 4.10 -10.09
N ARG A 54 -2.33 3.75 -8.93
CA ARG A 54 -2.19 4.55 -7.70
C ARG A 54 -0.74 4.61 -7.23
N SER A 55 -0.01 3.51 -7.28
CA SER A 55 1.42 3.46 -6.92
C SER A 55 2.22 4.45 -7.74
N ASN A 56 2.08 4.42 -9.05
CA ASN A 56 2.78 5.34 -9.94
C ASN A 56 2.37 6.80 -9.75
N THR A 57 1.07 7.06 -9.57
CA THR A 57 0.57 8.41 -9.33
C THR A 57 1.09 8.98 -8.03
N LEU A 58 1.06 8.21 -6.94
CA LEU A 58 1.55 8.67 -5.65
C LEU A 58 3.07 8.82 -5.67
N LEU A 59 3.81 7.88 -6.26
CA LEU A 59 5.26 7.99 -6.41
C LEU A 59 5.65 9.28 -7.14
N ASN A 60 5.03 9.55 -8.28
CA ASN A 60 5.28 10.77 -9.04
C ASN A 60 4.93 12.03 -8.22
N THR A 61 3.86 11.99 -7.43
CA THR A 61 3.46 13.10 -6.59
C THR A 61 4.46 13.36 -5.46
N LEU A 62 4.86 12.32 -4.75
CA LEU A 62 5.84 12.44 -3.66
C LEU A 62 7.21 12.90 -4.15
N VAL A 63 7.66 12.37 -5.29
CA VAL A 63 8.95 12.76 -5.88
C VAL A 63 8.90 14.15 -6.49
N SER A 64 7.91 14.45 -7.34
CA SER A 64 7.92 15.67 -8.15
C SER A 64 7.33 16.88 -7.42
N LYS A 65 6.34 16.69 -6.55
CA LYS A 65 5.67 17.79 -5.85
C LYS A 65 6.19 17.99 -4.44
N SER A 66 6.46 16.91 -3.72
CA SER A 66 6.92 16.97 -2.32
C SER A 66 8.44 16.85 -2.17
N GLY A 67 9.16 16.61 -3.28
CA GLY A 67 10.63 16.65 -3.30
C GLY A 67 11.34 15.42 -2.71
N TYR A 68 10.63 14.32 -2.41
CA TYR A 68 11.22 13.12 -1.84
C TYR A 68 11.86 12.23 -2.93
N THR A 69 12.97 12.70 -3.51
CA THR A 69 13.69 11.99 -4.58
C THR A 69 14.34 10.67 -4.15
N ASN A 70 14.44 10.43 -2.87
CA ASN A 70 14.97 9.21 -2.26
C ASN A 70 13.94 8.06 -2.19
N ILE A 71 12.66 8.30 -2.50
CA ILE A 71 11.66 7.23 -2.61
C ILE A 71 11.96 6.38 -3.85
N LYS A 72 12.07 5.08 -3.66
CA LYS A 72 12.36 4.09 -4.70
C LYS A 72 11.10 3.44 -5.25
N GLU A 73 10.13 3.22 -4.40
CA GLU A 73 8.91 2.52 -4.77
C GLU A 73 7.76 2.88 -3.82
N VAL A 74 6.58 2.91 -4.39
CA VAL A 74 5.31 2.96 -3.66
C VAL A 74 4.52 1.71 -4.05
N PHE A 75 4.16 0.90 -3.10
CA PHE A 75 3.52 -0.39 -3.33
C PHE A 75 2.21 -0.50 -2.57
N PHE A 76 1.16 -0.90 -3.28
CA PHE A 76 -0.15 -1.24 -2.72
C PHE A 76 -0.31 -2.76 -2.78
N PRO A 77 -0.21 -3.46 -1.66
CA PRO A 77 -0.45 -4.91 -1.63
C PRO A 77 -1.88 -5.24 -2.00
N ASP A 78 -2.09 -6.31 -2.75
CA ASP A 78 -3.43 -6.75 -3.16
C ASP A 78 -4.34 -7.02 -1.96
N ALA A 79 -3.81 -7.64 -0.91
CA ALA A 79 -4.55 -7.90 0.33
C ALA A 79 -4.95 -6.61 1.09
N GLY A 80 -4.16 -5.54 0.95
CA GLY A 80 -4.37 -4.27 1.64
C GLY A 80 -5.35 -3.35 0.97
N ARG A 81 -5.76 -3.67 -0.24
CA ARG A 81 -6.66 -2.83 -1.04
C ARG A 81 -6.16 -1.39 -1.15
N SER A 82 -7.07 -0.45 -1.15
CA SER A 82 -6.72 0.97 -1.18
C SER A 82 -6.35 1.55 0.19
N GLY A 83 -6.42 0.74 1.24
CA GLY A 83 -6.20 1.19 2.61
C GLY A 83 -4.82 0.92 3.16
N PHE A 84 -3.97 0.17 2.45
CA PHE A 84 -2.65 -0.21 2.90
C PHE A 84 -1.58 0.18 1.88
N LEU A 85 -0.52 0.80 2.34
CA LEU A 85 0.54 1.36 1.51
C LEU A 85 1.91 1.04 2.11
N ILE A 86 2.84 0.59 1.29
CA ILE A 86 4.25 0.45 1.66
C ILE A 86 5.07 1.38 0.78
N ILE A 87 5.93 2.17 1.40
CA ILE A 87 6.86 3.10 0.73
C ILE A 87 8.29 2.64 1.01
N ARG A 88 9.00 2.30 -0.04
CA ARG A 88 10.41 1.92 0.00
C ARG A 88 11.28 3.13 -0.34
N ALA A 89 12.18 3.49 0.57
CA ALA A 89 12.98 4.68 0.41
C ALA A 89 14.41 4.50 0.97
N ASN A 90 15.34 5.27 0.40
CA ASN A 90 16.66 5.46 0.99
C ASN A 90 16.57 6.57 2.04
N ILE A 91 16.49 6.21 3.30
CA ILE A 91 16.32 7.16 4.40
C ILE A 91 17.64 7.85 4.72
N THR A 92 17.59 9.17 4.91
CA THR A 92 18.76 10.01 5.12
C THR A 92 18.73 10.79 6.44
N SER A 93 17.62 10.77 7.17
CA SER A 93 17.50 11.35 8.52
C SER A 93 16.43 10.63 9.35
N ALA A 94 16.48 10.81 10.66
CA ALA A 94 15.54 10.20 11.60
C ALA A 94 14.08 10.68 11.41
N GLU A 95 13.90 11.92 10.97
CA GLU A 95 12.58 12.52 10.80
C GLU A 95 11.92 12.16 9.48
N GLN A 96 12.71 11.71 8.51
CA GLN A 96 12.26 11.52 7.14
C GLN A 96 11.17 10.46 6.98
N PRO A 97 11.17 9.31 7.68
CA PRO A 97 10.07 8.36 7.59
C PRO A 97 8.72 8.98 7.92
N LYS A 98 8.67 9.76 9.03
CA LYS A 98 7.45 10.46 9.42
C LYS A 98 7.02 11.51 8.39
N GLN A 99 7.96 12.28 7.87
CA GLN A 99 7.68 13.29 6.84
C GLN A 99 7.11 12.66 5.55
N ILE A 100 7.63 11.52 5.13
CA ILE A 100 7.13 10.77 3.98
C ILE A 100 5.72 10.25 4.25
N ILE A 101 5.45 9.74 5.45
CA ILE A 101 4.13 9.28 5.88
C ILE A 101 3.13 10.44 5.86
N ASP A 102 3.47 11.58 6.45
CA ASP A 102 2.63 12.77 6.49
C ASP A 102 2.32 13.26 5.05
N ALA A 103 3.32 13.33 4.19
CA ALA A 103 3.14 13.69 2.78
C ALA A 103 2.26 12.70 2.01
N ALA A 104 2.35 11.41 2.31
CA ALA A 104 1.45 10.43 1.71
C ALA A 104 -0.01 10.67 2.12
N TYR A 105 -0.24 11.02 3.39
CA TYR A 105 -1.57 11.36 3.91
C TYR A 105 -2.15 12.65 3.34
N GLU A 106 -1.34 13.64 3.00
CA GLU A 106 -1.80 14.87 2.34
C GLU A 106 -2.39 14.60 0.95
N HIS A 107 -1.89 13.59 0.26
CA HIS A 107 -2.30 13.28 -1.11
C HIS A 107 -3.41 12.23 -1.22
N MET A 108 -3.46 11.29 -0.29
CA MET A 108 -4.47 10.25 -0.29
C MET A 108 -4.73 9.74 1.13
N ARG A 109 -5.92 9.21 1.32
CA ARG A 109 -6.38 8.66 2.60
C ARG A 109 -6.09 7.17 2.64
N TYR A 110 -5.17 6.78 3.53
CA TYR A 110 -4.80 5.40 3.77
C TYR A 110 -5.12 5.03 5.22
N ARG A 111 -5.39 3.77 5.47
CA ARG A 111 -5.48 3.29 6.85
C ARG A 111 -4.10 3.04 7.45
N TRP A 112 -3.21 2.49 6.62
CA TRP A 112 -1.87 2.11 7.05
C TRP A 112 -0.86 2.56 6.01
N VAL A 113 0.15 3.28 6.45
CA VAL A 113 1.30 3.67 5.64
C VAL A 113 2.56 3.17 6.34
N ILE A 114 3.31 2.31 5.68
CA ILE A 114 4.56 1.76 6.21
C ILE A 114 5.72 2.26 5.36
N VAL A 115 6.74 2.80 5.99
CA VAL A 115 8.00 3.16 5.35
C VAL A 115 9.05 2.10 5.70
N VAL A 116 9.73 1.60 4.68
CA VAL A 116 10.81 0.61 4.80
C VAL A 116 12.07 1.08 4.07
N ASP A 117 13.23 0.50 4.42
CA ASP A 117 14.50 0.79 3.76
C ASP A 117 14.50 0.33 2.30
N GLU A 118 15.43 0.87 1.50
CA GLU A 118 15.55 0.61 0.07
C GLU A 118 15.89 -0.85 -0.29
N ASP A 119 16.43 -1.62 0.65
CA ASP A 119 16.79 -3.03 0.48
C ASP A 119 15.65 -4.01 0.84
N CYS A 120 14.47 -3.50 1.23
CA CYS A 120 13.29 -4.31 1.51
C CYS A 120 12.66 -4.82 0.20
N ASP A 121 12.29 -6.10 0.15
CA ASP A 121 11.35 -6.59 -0.86
C ASP A 121 9.92 -6.35 -0.37
N VAL A 122 9.29 -5.28 -0.86
CA VAL A 122 7.93 -4.89 -0.49
C VAL A 122 6.85 -5.90 -0.93
N ARG A 123 7.20 -6.87 -1.79
CA ARG A 123 6.32 -7.95 -2.23
C ARG A 123 6.46 -9.20 -1.37
N ASP A 124 7.53 -9.33 -0.65
CA ASP A 124 7.70 -10.39 0.35
C ASP A 124 7.17 -9.93 1.72
N TRP A 125 6.00 -10.43 2.08
CA TRP A 125 5.40 -10.15 3.38
C TRP A 125 6.25 -10.62 4.56
N ASN A 126 7.10 -11.64 4.40
CA ASN A 126 7.99 -12.07 5.47
C ASN A 126 9.09 -11.02 5.71
N ASP A 127 9.65 -10.41 4.65
CA ASP A 127 10.62 -9.32 4.81
C ASP A 127 9.97 -8.10 5.47
N VAL A 128 8.79 -7.67 4.99
CA VAL A 128 8.08 -6.52 5.56
C VAL A 128 7.73 -6.73 7.03
N LEU A 129 7.14 -7.88 7.38
CA LEU A 129 6.75 -8.20 8.76
C LEU A 129 7.97 -8.35 9.65
N TRP A 130 9.04 -8.97 9.16
CA TRP A 130 10.29 -9.08 9.90
C TRP A 130 10.86 -7.70 10.26
N ARG A 131 10.83 -6.75 9.33
CA ARG A 131 11.26 -5.37 9.59
C ARG A 131 10.39 -4.70 10.65
N ILE A 132 9.08 -4.83 10.57
CA ILE A 132 8.17 -4.30 11.59
C ILE A 132 8.53 -4.86 12.96
N VAL A 133 8.62 -6.18 13.09
CA VAL A 133 8.90 -6.83 14.39
C VAL A 133 10.29 -6.48 14.91
N SER A 134 11.27 -6.31 14.02
CA SER A 134 12.67 -6.12 14.42
C SER A 134 13.05 -4.66 14.66
N SER A 135 12.32 -3.69 14.09
CA SER A 135 12.70 -2.28 14.13
C SER A 135 11.68 -1.34 14.76
N VAL A 136 10.42 -1.75 14.91
CA VAL A 136 9.36 -0.87 15.39
C VAL A 136 9.19 -0.99 16.89
N THR A 137 9.38 0.13 17.60
CA THR A 137 8.89 0.34 18.96
C THR A 137 7.63 1.18 18.82
N PRO A 138 6.44 0.67 19.18
CA PRO A 138 5.17 1.34 18.87
C PRO A 138 5.10 2.79 19.34
N GLU A 139 5.63 3.10 20.52
CA GLU A 139 5.58 4.42 21.12
C GLU A 139 6.39 5.47 20.34
N ASP A 140 7.46 5.04 19.67
CA ASP A 140 8.41 5.92 18.98
C ASP A 140 8.25 5.91 17.46
N HIS A 141 7.75 4.80 16.90
CA HIS A 141 7.81 4.55 15.46
C HIS A 141 6.43 4.34 14.82
N MET A 142 5.35 4.53 15.59
CA MET A 142 3.98 4.48 15.07
C MET A 142 3.26 5.80 15.38
N TRP A 143 2.58 6.35 14.38
CA TRP A 143 1.87 7.62 14.52
C TRP A 143 0.44 7.48 14.04
N ILE A 144 -0.46 8.09 14.80
CA ILE A 144 -1.83 8.28 14.35
C ILE A 144 -1.84 9.45 13.37
N GLY A 145 -2.30 9.19 12.16
CA GLY A 145 -2.43 10.21 11.11
C GLY A 145 -3.63 11.11 11.30
N ALA A 146 -3.92 11.92 10.28
CA ALA A 146 -5.07 12.80 10.31
C ALA A 146 -6.39 12.03 10.36
N GLU A 147 -7.39 12.61 11.00
CA GLU A 147 -8.76 12.10 10.99
C GLU A 147 -9.32 12.08 9.57
N TYR A 148 -10.03 11.02 9.20
CA TYR A 148 -10.74 10.91 7.93
C TYR A 148 -12.20 11.34 8.11
N PRO A 149 -12.58 12.56 7.70
CA PRO A 149 -13.97 13.01 7.81
C PRO A 149 -14.91 12.33 6.82
N GLU A 150 -14.36 11.76 5.74
CA GLU A 150 -15.14 11.10 4.70
C GLU A 150 -14.56 9.73 4.37
N ALA A 151 -15.38 8.75 4.46
CA ALA A 151 -14.99 7.36 4.44
C ALA A 151 -14.51 6.86 3.08
N VAL A 152 -13.35 6.22 3.05
CA VAL A 152 -13.20 5.03 2.23
C VAL A 152 -14.21 4.01 2.77
N PRO A 153 -15.04 3.37 1.93
CA PRO A 153 -16.12 2.48 2.39
C PRO A 153 -15.57 1.15 2.91
N PHE A 154 -14.75 1.21 3.94
CA PHE A 154 -14.46 0.05 4.76
C PHE A 154 -15.54 -0.07 5.83
N PRO A 155 -16.04 -1.28 6.11
CA PRO A 155 -16.89 -1.51 7.27
C PRO A 155 -16.23 -0.90 8.50
N GLY A 156 -16.96 -0.07 9.20
CA GLY A 156 -16.41 0.69 10.32
C GLY A 156 -15.93 2.09 9.98
N THR A 157 -16.16 2.60 8.77
CA THR A 157 -15.80 3.98 8.40
C THR A 157 -16.95 4.81 7.88
N VAL A 158 -18.16 4.26 7.62
CA VAL A 158 -19.27 5.01 7.02
C VAL A 158 -20.44 5.20 7.97
N GLU A 159 -20.98 4.15 8.56
CA GLU A 159 -22.19 4.25 9.41
C GLU A 159 -22.04 3.58 10.78
N PHE A 160 -21.02 2.73 10.94
CA PHE A 160 -20.89 1.86 12.11
C PHE A 160 -19.83 2.30 13.12
N ILE A 161 -18.88 3.12 12.70
CA ILE A 161 -17.80 3.63 13.57
C ILE A 161 -17.56 5.11 13.25
N PRO A 162 -17.28 5.95 14.26
CA PRO A 162 -16.92 7.35 14.07
C PRO A 162 -15.74 7.54 13.12
N PRO A 163 -15.49 8.76 12.64
CA PRO A 163 -14.31 9.07 11.84
C PRO A 163 -13.06 8.41 12.43
N THR A 164 -12.31 7.71 11.58
CA THR A 164 -11.14 6.95 12.01
C THR A 164 -9.87 7.58 11.47
N HIS A 165 -8.78 7.38 12.18
CA HIS A 165 -7.46 7.86 11.78
C HIS A 165 -6.70 6.77 11.03
N GLY A 166 -5.77 7.20 10.17
CA GLY A 166 -4.77 6.30 9.62
C GLY A 166 -3.62 6.10 10.59
N MET A 167 -2.81 5.08 10.36
CA MET A 167 -1.61 4.79 11.13
C MET A 167 -0.38 4.77 10.24
N GLY A 168 0.63 5.56 10.58
CA GLY A 168 1.94 5.52 9.97
C GLY A 168 2.90 4.65 10.77
N ILE A 169 3.75 3.89 10.11
CA ILE A 169 4.76 3.00 10.72
C ILE A 169 6.10 3.25 10.06
N ASP A 170 7.10 3.60 10.87
CA ASP A 170 8.50 3.57 10.47
C ASP A 170 9.11 2.20 10.75
N ALA A 171 9.18 1.37 9.71
CA ALA A 171 9.80 0.04 9.77
C ALA A 171 11.22 0.04 9.14
N THR A 172 11.90 1.18 9.16
CA THR A 172 13.30 1.28 8.72
C THR A 172 14.26 0.89 9.84
N PHE A 173 15.47 0.51 9.49
CA PHE A 173 16.52 0.23 10.46
C PHE A 173 17.43 1.44 10.72
N GLY A 174 17.54 2.33 9.73
CA GLY A 174 18.43 3.49 9.83
C GLY A 174 17.94 4.57 10.80
N PHE A 175 18.88 5.36 11.30
CA PHE A 175 18.66 6.58 12.09
C PHE A 175 17.90 6.43 13.41
N LYS A 176 17.51 5.24 13.82
CA LYS A 176 16.86 4.99 15.10
C LYS A 176 17.87 4.96 16.24
N LYS A 177 17.42 5.31 17.44
CA LYS A 177 18.26 5.24 18.65
C LYS A 177 18.27 3.81 19.17
N TYR A 178 19.32 3.07 18.84
CA TYR A 178 19.55 1.75 19.41
C TYR A 178 20.51 1.83 20.60
N LYS A 179 20.31 0.97 21.57
CA LYS A 179 21.21 0.84 22.74
C LYS A 179 22.62 0.41 22.34
N HIS A 180 22.72 -0.38 21.27
CA HIS A 180 23.97 -0.85 20.66
C HIS A 180 23.87 -0.72 19.15
N PRO A 181 24.99 -0.66 18.40
CA PRO A 181 24.96 -0.72 16.96
C PRO A 181 24.20 -1.95 16.46
N LEU A 182 23.37 -1.76 15.44
CA LEU A 182 22.69 -2.90 14.81
C LEU A 182 23.70 -3.90 14.27
N PRO A 183 23.54 -5.18 14.56
CA PRO A 183 24.32 -6.21 13.90
C PRO A 183 23.98 -6.27 12.41
N PRO A 184 24.90 -6.74 11.55
CA PRO A 184 24.58 -6.94 10.15
C PRO A 184 23.47 -7.97 10.00
N ILE A 185 22.60 -7.75 9.01
CA ILE A 185 21.53 -8.70 8.68
C ILE A 185 22.16 -10.02 8.21
N ALA A 186 21.75 -11.12 8.84
CA ALA A 186 22.22 -12.46 8.49
C ALA A 186 21.58 -12.90 7.17
N LYS A 187 22.27 -12.70 6.06
CA LYS A 187 21.86 -13.17 4.75
C LYS A 187 23.04 -13.79 3.98
N PRO A 188 22.81 -14.79 3.13
CA PRO A 188 23.83 -15.34 2.26
C PRO A 188 24.42 -14.27 1.34
N SER A 189 25.69 -14.38 0.98
CA SER A 189 26.27 -13.53 -0.07
C SER A 189 25.61 -13.84 -1.42
N MET A 190 25.58 -12.85 -2.33
CA MET A 190 25.08 -13.04 -3.69
C MET A 190 25.78 -14.19 -4.40
N GLU A 191 27.12 -14.28 -4.26
CA GLU A 191 27.92 -15.37 -4.83
C GLU A 191 27.47 -16.75 -4.32
N LEU A 192 27.18 -16.86 -3.01
CA LEU A 192 26.67 -18.10 -2.43
C LEU A 192 25.28 -18.44 -2.98
N MET A 193 24.41 -17.45 -3.10
CA MET A 193 23.07 -17.65 -3.66
C MET A 193 23.12 -18.11 -5.11
N GLU A 194 23.94 -17.48 -5.94
CA GLU A 194 24.14 -17.87 -7.35
C GLU A 194 24.72 -19.28 -7.46
N ARG A 195 25.71 -19.63 -6.63
CA ARG A 195 26.29 -20.97 -6.58
C ARG A 195 25.25 -22.03 -6.19
N VAL A 196 24.40 -21.75 -5.22
CA VAL A 196 23.33 -22.67 -4.82
C VAL A 196 22.29 -22.79 -5.94
N ALA A 197 21.87 -21.66 -6.53
CA ALA A 197 20.89 -21.65 -7.63
C ALA A 197 21.41 -22.43 -8.85
N SER A 198 22.67 -22.28 -9.23
CA SER A 198 23.26 -23.01 -10.37
C SER A 198 23.33 -24.52 -10.17
N ARG A 199 23.33 -24.98 -8.92
CA ARG A 199 23.40 -26.39 -8.54
C ARG A 199 22.07 -26.95 -8.00
N TRP A 200 20.96 -26.23 -8.17
CA TRP A 200 19.65 -26.57 -7.57
C TRP A 200 19.21 -28.02 -7.84
N LYS A 201 19.41 -28.47 -9.09
CA LYS A 201 19.09 -29.85 -9.48
C LYS A 201 19.96 -30.90 -8.78
N GLU A 202 21.21 -30.59 -8.46
CA GLU A 202 22.11 -31.54 -7.76
C GLU A 202 21.66 -31.79 -6.32
N TYR A 203 20.91 -30.87 -5.74
CA TYR A 203 20.37 -31.01 -4.38
C TYR A 203 19.04 -31.81 -4.34
N GLY A 204 18.55 -32.30 -5.49
CA GLY A 204 17.31 -33.05 -5.56
C GLY A 204 16.04 -32.19 -5.32
N LEU A 205 16.17 -30.88 -5.47
CA LEU A 205 15.08 -29.92 -5.34
C LEU A 205 14.55 -29.58 -6.74
N SER A 206 13.25 -29.72 -6.93
CA SER A 206 12.57 -29.42 -8.21
C SER A 206 11.72 -28.17 -8.10
#